data_5ec76a751666c7284d620fd0813cf6fe
#
_entry.id   5ec76a751666c7284d620fd0813cf6fe
#
_cell.length_a   1.000
_cell.length_b   1.000
_cell.length_c   1.000
_cell.angle_alpha   90.00
_cell.angle_beta   90.00
_cell.angle_gamma   90.00
#
_symmetry.space_group_name_H-M   'P 1'
#
loop_
_entity.id
_entity.type
_entity.pdbx_description
1 polymer ?
#
loop_
_entity_poly.entity_id
_entity_poly.type
_entity_poly.pdbx_seq_one_letter_code
_entity_poly.pdbx_strand_id
1 'polypeptide(L)'
;IRQGETLGIVGESGSGKSTVGNCVMRNLTPTGGRILFDGREVTNIKGGALREFHKHLTMVTQDPFASLDPRMKVSDSILEGVRINKLVTDPQEQFDLVARMLTLVGLNPKFADRYPHEFSGGQRQRISIARALALNPAFIVCDEIVSALDVSIQAQIVGLMMRIQQELGLTYIFIGHDLSVVRHLSNQVAVMYLGKFMELTSSDELYEKPLHPYTQALISAAPIPKPKVDRQRERILLTGEVPSPINPPKGCNFCTRCKYATERCRTEEPILKDVGGGHMVACHMVQG
;
A
#
# COMPACT_ATOMS: atom_id res chain seq x y z
N ILE A 1 11.52 5.19 -3.53
CA ILE A 1 10.71 4.53 -4.58
C ILE A 1 11.09 5.21 -5.89
N ARG A 2 11.44 4.45 -6.91
CA ARG A 2 11.73 4.99 -8.24
C ARG A 2 10.44 5.18 -9.02
N GLN A 3 10.46 6.10 -9.97
CA GLN A 3 9.32 6.32 -10.86
C GLN A 3 8.96 5.03 -11.61
N GLY A 4 7.68 4.71 -11.69
CA GLY A 4 7.18 3.50 -12.34
C GLY A 4 7.29 2.21 -11.50
N GLU A 5 7.88 2.26 -10.29
CA GLU A 5 8.01 1.12 -9.39
C GLU A 5 6.87 1.08 -8.35
N THR A 6 6.65 -0.11 -7.81
CA THR A 6 5.76 -0.34 -6.67
C THR A 6 6.56 -0.75 -5.44
N LEU A 7 6.38 -0.01 -4.33
CA LEU A 7 6.81 -0.44 -3.00
C LEU A 7 5.63 -1.11 -2.29
N GLY A 8 5.74 -2.41 -2.01
CA GLY A 8 4.84 -3.12 -1.13
C GLY A 8 5.18 -2.86 0.34
N ILE A 9 4.19 -2.57 1.17
CA ILE A 9 4.37 -2.50 2.63
C ILE A 9 3.47 -3.56 3.26
N VAL A 10 4.09 -4.50 3.95
CA VAL A 10 3.42 -5.63 4.60
C VAL A 10 3.69 -5.68 6.09
N GLY A 11 2.84 -6.35 6.84
CA GLY A 11 2.96 -6.55 8.28
C GLY A 11 1.60 -6.78 8.94
N GLU A 12 1.61 -7.19 10.20
CA GLU A 12 0.38 -7.42 10.98
C GLU A 12 -0.48 -6.15 11.10
N SER A 13 -1.77 -6.33 11.41
CA SER A 13 -2.67 -5.20 11.70
C SER A 13 -2.11 -4.37 12.87
N GLY A 14 -2.24 -3.04 12.79
CA GLY A 14 -1.68 -2.13 13.79
C GLY A 14 -0.17 -1.89 13.70
N SER A 15 0.55 -2.45 12.71
CA SER A 15 1.99 -2.19 12.55
C SER A 15 2.35 -0.78 12.09
N GLY A 16 1.38 0.04 11.67
CA GLY A 16 1.58 1.43 11.25
C GLY A 16 1.60 1.67 9.74
N LYS A 17 1.27 0.68 8.92
CA LYS A 17 1.30 0.77 7.44
C LYS A 17 0.47 1.93 6.89
N SER A 18 -0.80 2.01 7.27
CA SER A 18 -1.69 3.11 6.84
C SER A 18 -1.24 4.47 7.36
N THR A 19 -0.58 4.51 8.53
CA THR A 19 0.02 5.74 9.07
C THR A 19 1.16 6.22 8.16
N VAL A 20 2.01 5.33 7.65
CA VAL A 20 3.05 5.65 6.66
C VAL A 20 2.42 6.22 5.39
N GLY A 21 1.38 5.56 4.84
CA GLY A 21 0.64 6.05 3.68
C GLY A 21 0.08 7.46 3.91
N ASN A 22 -0.55 7.71 5.06
CA ASN A 22 -1.11 9.02 5.41
C ASN A 22 -0.03 10.09 5.63
N CYS A 23 1.15 9.73 6.16
CA CYS A 23 2.29 10.65 6.26
C CYS A 23 2.83 11.01 4.87
N VAL A 24 2.98 10.04 3.97
CA VAL A 24 3.41 10.27 2.58
C VAL A 24 2.44 11.18 1.85
N MET A 25 1.13 10.94 2.01
CA MET A 25 0.07 11.79 1.48
C MET A 25 -0.03 13.15 2.16
N ARG A 26 0.71 13.42 3.23
CA ARG A 26 0.61 14.64 4.04
C ARG A 26 -0.80 14.87 4.64
N ASN A 27 -1.59 13.82 4.76
CA ASN A 27 -2.84 13.81 5.54
C ASN A 27 -2.53 13.85 7.05
N LEU A 28 -1.40 13.25 7.45
CA LEU A 28 -0.81 13.36 8.77
C LEU A 28 0.53 14.10 8.67
N THR A 29 0.76 15.05 9.57
CA THR A 29 2.05 15.73 9.67
C THR A 29 3.03 14.84 10.43
N PRO A 30 4.16 14.40 9.81
CA PRO A 30 5.16 13.64 10.54
C PRO A 30 5.79 14.48 11.65
N THR A 31 6.08 13.84 12.79
CA THR A 31 6.73 14.49 13.95
C THR A 31 8.25 14.62 13.77
N GLY A 32 8.83 13.92 12.82
CA GLY A 32 10.25 13.96 12.50
C GLY A 32 10.55 13.32 11.15
N GLY A 33 11.81 13.40 10.73
CA GLY A 33 12.25 12.90 9.43
C GLY A 33 11.95 13.86 8.28
N ARG A 34 12.16 13.37 7.05
CA ARG A 34 11.93 14.15 5.81
C ARG A 34 11.21 13.30 4.75
N ILE A 35 10.32 13.94 4.02
CA ILE A 35 9.66 13.38 2.85
C ILE A 35 10.10 14.21 1.65
N LEU A 36 10.67 13.51 0.64
CA LEU A 36 11.04 14.13 -0.62
C LEU A 36 10.13 13.55 -1.72
N PHE A 37 9.62 14.42 -2.57
CA PHE A 37 8.87 14.07 -3.76
C PHE A 37 9.53 14.77 -4.95
N ASP A 38 9.97 14.00 -5.93
CA ASP A 38 10.72 14.50 -7.10
C ASP A 38 11.88 15.45 -6.71
N GLY A 39 12.68 15.01 -5.71
CA GLY A 39 13.82 15.76 -5.18
C GLY A 39 13.49 16.97 -4.32
N ARG A 40 12.21 17.35 -4.18
CA ARG A 40 11.76 18.49 -3.37
C ARG A 40 11.28 18.01 -2.00
N GLU A 41 11.70 18.73 -0.95
CA GLU A 41 11.21 18.42 0.39
C GLU A 41 9.76 18.89 0.56
N VAL A 42 8.88 17.96 0.92
CA VAL A 42 7.44 18.18 1.11
C VAL A 42 6.99 17.99 2.55
N THR A 43 7.92 17.76 3.47
CA THR A 43 7.64 17.42 4.88
C THR A 43 6.76 18.46 5.60
N ASN A 44 7.00 19.75 5.36
CA ASN A 44 6.36 20.83 6.10
C ASN A 44 5.58 21.81 5.19
N ILE A 45 5.30 21.44 3.94
CA ILE A 45 4.52 22.29 3.03
C ILE A 45 3.09 22.47 3.54
N LYS A 46 2.50 23.66 3.30
CA LYS A 46 1.16 24.05 3.75
C LYS A 46 0.45 24.88 2.67
N GLY A 47 -0.86 25.09 2.85
CA GLY A 47 -1.65 25.99 2.02
C GLY A 47 -1.60 25.63 0.52
N GLY A 48 -1.26 26.60 -0.33
CA GLY A 48 -1.21 26.42 -1.78
C GLY A 48 -0.21 25.36 -2.24
N ALA A 49 0.97 25.29 -1.61
CA ALA A 49 1.99 24.29 -1.94
C ALA A 49 1.52 22.86 -1.63
N LEU A 50 0.78 22.65 -0.53
CA LEU A 50 0.20 21.35 -0.20
C LEU A 50 -0.93 20.99 -1.18
N ARG A 51 -1.74 21.96 -1.58
CA ARG A 51 -2.79 21.72 -2.60
C ARG A 51 -2.18 21.34 -3.95
N GLU A 52 -1.10 21.97 -4.35
CA GLU A 52 -0.38 21.63 -5.57
C GLU A 52 0.22 20.24 -5.51
N PHE A 53 0.84 19.89 -4.39
CA PHE A 53 1.36 18.55 -4.13
C PHE A 53 0.26 17.47 -4.26
N HIS A 54 -0.92 17.70 -3.70
CA HIS A 54 -2.04 16.76 -3.77
C HIS A 54 -2.63 16.57 -5.20
N LYS A 55 -2.27 17.40 -6.18
CA LYS A 55 -2.63 17.13 -7.57
C LYS A 55 -1.82 15.98 -8.18
N HIS A 56 -0.62 15.76 -7.66
CA HIS A 56 0.29 14.72 -8.16
C HIS A 56 0.17 13.38 -7.42
N LEU A 57 -0.44 13.40 -6.23
CA LEU A 57 -0.61 12.21 -5.41
C LEU A 57 -2.08 11.99 -5.08
N THR A 58 -2.47 10.72 -5.10
CA THR A 58 -3.81 10.33 -4.67
C THR A 58 -3.76 9.08 -3.82
N MET A 59 -4.82 8.81 -3.09
CA MET A 59 -4.94 7.62 -2.26
C MET A 59 -6.22 6.87 -2.58
N VAL A 60 -6.11 5.57 -2.71
CA VAL A 60 -7.25 4.64 -2.76
C VAL A 60 -7.28 3.91 -1.43
N THR A 61 -8.40 3.99 -0.72
CA THR A 61 -8.55 3.47 0.63
C THR A 61 -9.22 2.10 0.65
N GLN A 62 -9.08 1.43 1.79
CA GLN A 62 -9.54 0.07 2.05
C GLN A 62 -11.05 -0.14 1.82
N ASP A 63 -11.89 0.81 2.23
CA ASP A 63 -13.34 0.68 2.17
C ASP A 63 -13.91 1.46 0.98
N PRO A 64 -14.31 0.76 -0.11
CA PRO A 64 -14.93 1.42 -1.25
C PRO A 64 -16.34 1.96 -0.94
N PHE A 65 -17.00 1.47 0.12
CA PHE A 65 -18.29 1.98 0.56
C PHE A 65 -18.16 3.34 1.26
N ALA A 66 -17.18 3.46 2.17
CA ALA A 66 -16.91 4.72 2.85
C ALA A 66 -16.27 5.77 1.93
N SER A 67 -15.62 5.34 0.85
CA SER A 67 -14.93 6.23 -0.07
C SER A 67 -15.84 6.94 -1.07
N LEU A 68 -17.05 6.42 -1.34
CA LEU A 68 -18.01 6.96 -2.29
C LEU A 68 -19.25 7.46 -1.57
N ASP A 69 -19.64 8.73 -1.76
CA ASP A 69 -20.93 9.23 -1.23
C ASP A 69 -22.07 8.50 -1.94
N PRO A 70 -22.93 7.75 -1.23
CA PRO A 70 -24.02 6.98 -1.83
C PRO A 70 -25.09 7.84 -2.49
N ARG A 71 -25.10 9.15 -2.23
CA ARG A 71 -26.04 10.12 -2.80
C ARG A 71 -25.52 10.78 -4.07
N MET A 72 -24.24 10.59 -4.40
CA MET A 72 -23.63 11.11 -5.63
C MET A 72 -23.66 10.06 -6.74
N LYS A 73 -23.89 10.51 -7.97
CA LYS A 73 -23.73 9.67 -9.16
C LYS A 73 -22.23 9.29 -9.33
N VAL A 74 -21.98 8.20 -10.03
CA VAL A 74 -20.62 7.76 -10.35
C VAL A 74 -19.85 8.83 -11.10
N SER A 75 -20.48 9.51 -12.08
CA SER A 75 -19.88 10.64 -12.80
C SER A 75 -19.43 11.76 -11.87
N ASP A 76 -20.30 12.15 -10.92
CA ASP A 76 -19.99 13.23 -9.99
C ASP A 76 -18.88 12.85 -9.02
N SER A 77 -18.88 11.59 -8.55
CA SER A 77 -17.81 11.06 -7.70
C SER A 77 -16.45 11.06 -8.42
N ILE A 78 -16.40 10.71 -9.72
CA ILE A 78 -15.16 10.74 -10.51
C ILE A 78 -14.70 12.18 -10.75
N LEU A 79 -15.64 13.10 -11.00
CA LEU A 79 -15.34 14.49 -11.32
C LEU A 79 -15.12 15.38 -10.11
N GLU A 80 -15.41 14.94 -8.89
CA GLU A 80 -15.32 15.75 -7.67
C GLU A 80 -13.96 16.44 -7.55
N GLY A 81 -12.89 15.68 -7.54
CA GLY A 81 -11.53 16.23 -7.43
C GLY A 81 -11.11 17.05 -8.67
N VAL A 82 -11.58 16.67 -9.84
CA VAL A 82 -11.32 17.38 -11.10
C VAL A 82 -11.93 18.79 -11.07
N ARG A 83 -13.18 18.90 -10.60
CA ARG A 83 -13.91 20.18 -10.48
C ARG A 83 -13.31 21.06 -9.36
N ILE A 84 -12.99 20.48 -8.19
CA ILE A 84 -12.35 21.21 -7.08
C ILE A 84 -11.03 21.84 -7.51
N ASN A 85 -10.22 21.11 -8.29
CA ASN A 85 -8.93 21.57 -8.78
C ASN A 85 -9.03 22.32 -10.12
N LYS A 86 -10.21 22.47 -10.70
CA LYS A 86 -10.48 23.13 -11.99
C LYS A 86 -9.59 22.58 -13.13
N LEU A 87 -9.37 21.26 -13.15
CA LEU A 87 -8.51 20.61 -14.15
C LEU A 87 -9.18 20.55 -15.53
N VAL A 88 -10.48 20.31 -15.54
CA VAL A 88 -11.32 20.29 -16.73
C VAL A 88 -12.61 21.07 -16.41
N THR A 89 -12.92 22.11 -17.19
CA THR A 89 -14.07 23.00 -16.95
C THR A 89 -15.18 22.84 -17.97
N ASP A 90 -14.83 22.40 -19.18
CA ASP A 90 -15.80 22.17 -20.24
C ASP A 90 -16.68 20.94 -19.96
N PRO A 91 -18.01 21.04 -20.03
CA PRO A 91 -18.91 19.93 -19.74
C PRO A 91 -18.72 18.72 -20.68
N GLN A 92 -18.40 18.93 -21.95
CA GLN A 92 -18.17 17.84 -22.90
C GLN A 92 -16.86 17.10 -22.56
N GLU A 93 -15.79 17.83 -22.24
CA GLU A 93 -14.53 17.24 -21.82
C GLU A 93 -14.68 16.47 -20.50
N GLN A 94 -15.52 16.95 -19.54
CA GLN A 94 -15.85 16.23 -18.33
C GLN A 94 -16.56 14.90 -18.62
N PHE A 95 -17.53 14.91 -19.52
CA PHE A 95 -18.24 13.70 -19.96
C PHE A 95 -17.28 12.69 -20.58
N ASP A 96 -16.41 13.13 -21.50
CA ASP A 96 -15.42 12.29 -22.17
C ASP A 96 -14.38 11.74 -21.17
N LEU A 97 -13.98 12.53 -20.17
CA LEU A 97 -13.09 12.08 -19.09
C LEU A 97 -13.73 10.95 -18.28
N VAL A 98 -14.98 11.09 -17.85
CA VAL A 98 -15.71 10.04 -17.12
C VAL A 98 -15.79 8.76 -17.93
N ALA A 99 -16.15 8.86 -19.22
CA ALA A 99 -16.24 7.71 -20.11
C ALA A 99 -14.89 7.00 -20.27
N ARG A 100 -13.80 7.75 -20.41
CA ARG A 100 -12.44 7.20 -20.46
C ARG A 100 -12.06 6.50 -19.15
N MET A 101 -12.32 7.13 -18.01
CA MET A 101 -11.96 6.56 -16.69
C MET A 101 -12.74 5.27 -16.43
N LEU A 102 -14.04 5.22 -16.73
CA LEU A 102 -14.83 4.00 -16.60
C LEU A 102 -14.31 2.90 -17.52
N THR A 103 -14.02 3.21 -18.78
CA THR A 103 -13.45 2.25 -19.73
C THR A 103 -12.09 1.73 -19.24
N LEU A 104 -11.22 2.61 -18.76
CA LEU A 104 -9.89 2.26 -18.26
C LEU A 104 -9.94 1.24 -17.11
N VAL A 105 -10.93 1.36 -16.21
CA VAL A 105 -11.13 0.41 -15.12
C VAL A 105 -12.01 -0.79 -15.51
N GLY A 106 -12.38 -0.93 -16.78
CA GLY A 106 -13.18 -2.06 -17.29
C GLY A 106 -14.65 -2.00 -16.91
N LEU A 107 -15.22 -0.79 -16.76
CA LEU A 107 -16.65 -0.56 -16.55
C LEU A 107 -17.28 0.07 -17.79
N ASN A 108 -18.58 -0.20 -17.99
CA ASN A 108 -19.32 0.42 -19.09
C ASN A 108 -19.53 1.91 -18.82
N PRO A 109 -19.21 2.83 -19.77
CA PRO A 109 -19.45 4.27 -19.63
C PRO A 109 -20.91 4.65 -19.32
N LYS A 110 -21.88 3.83 -19.75
CA LYS A 110 -23.31 4.02 -19.42
C LYS A 110 -23.61 3.94 -17.92
N PHE A 111 -22.66 3.50 -17.10
CA PHE A 111 -22.80 3.46 -15.64
C PHE A 111 -22.55 4.81 -14.97
N ALA A 112 -22.16 5.84 -15.71
CA ALA A 112 -21.88 7.18 -15.21
C ALA A 112 -23.03 7.80 -14.40
N ASP A 113 -24.29 7.55 -14.83
CA ASP A 113 -25.49 8.08 -14.18
C ASP A 113 -26.04 7.27 -13.02
N ARG A 114 -25.42 6.11 -12.72
CA ARG A 114 -25.83 5.24 -11.61
C ARG A 114 -25.25 5.69 -10.29
N TYR A 115 -25.82 5.15 -9.20
CA TYR A 115 -25.37 5.41 -7.84
C TYR A 115 -24.53 4.25 -7.29
N PRO A 116 -23.61 4.51 -6.33
CA PRO A 116 -22.71 3.49 -5.79
C PRO A 116 -23.42 2.24 -5.25
N HIS A 117 -24.60 2.37 -4.68
CA HIS A 117 -25.35 1.24 -4.14
C HIS A 117 -25.85 0.22 -5.18
N GLU A 118 -25.86 0.60 -6.47
CA GLU A 118 -26.22 -0.29 -7.59
C GLU A 118 -25.09 -1.23 -8.04
N PHE A 119 -23.91 -1.13 -7.41
CA PHE A 119 -22.69 -1.85 -7.84
C PHE A 119 -22.23 -2.87 -6.81
N SER A 120 -21.58 -3.95 -7.28
CA SER A 120 -20.88 -4.89 -6.42
C SER A 120 -19.64 -4.24 -5.77
N GLY A 121 -19.08 -4.87 -4.71
CA GLY A 121 -17.87 -4.40 -4.04
C GLY A 121 -16.70 -4.19 -4.99
N GLY A 122 -16.43 -5.14 -5.88
CA GLY A 122 -15.37 -5.03 -6.88
C GLY A 122 -15.60 -3.93 -7.92
N GLN A 123 -16.87 -3.69 -8.31
CA GLN A 123 -17.20 -2.57 -9.20
C GLN A 123 -17.03 -1.22 -8.50
N ARG A 124 -17.41 -1.09 -7.23
CA ARG A 124 -17.17 0.12 -6.42
C ARG A 124 -15.68 0.39 -6.26
N GLN A 125 -14.88 -0.65 -6.05
CA GLN A 125 -13.42 -0.50 -6.00
C GLN A 125 -12.86 0.04 -7.33
N ARG A 126 -13.35 -0.45 -8.47
CA ARG A 126 -12.99 0.08 -9.79
C ARG A 126 -13.39 1.55 -9.96
N ILE A 127 -14.56 1.96 -9.43
CA ILE A 127 -15.00 3.36 -9.44
C ILE A 127 -14.09 4.23 -8.56
N SER A 128 -13.68 3.75 -7.38
CA SER A 128 -12.72 4.46 -6.51
C SER A 128 -11.36 4.63 -7.19
N ILE A 129 -10.89 3.61 -7.93
CA ILE A 129 -9.67 3.70 -8.74
C ILE A 129 -9.87 4.72 -9.87
N ALA A 130 -11.00 4.69 -10.60
CA ALA A 130 -11.31 5.65 -11.66
C ALA A 130 -11.31 7.10 -11.15
N ARG A 131 -11.90 7.34 -9.96
CA ARG A 131 -11.88 8.65 -9.28
C ARG A 131 -10.45 9.12 -8.99
N ALA A 132 -9.60 8.22 -8.50
CA ALA A 132 -8.21 8.54 -8.23
C ALA A 132 -7.44 8.88 -9.51
N LEU A 133 -7.64 8.12 -10.59
CA LEU A 133 -6.99 8.30 -11.88
C LEU A 133 -7.44 9.56 -12.62
N ALA A 134 -8.67 10.04 -12.39
CA ALA A 134 -9.21 11.25 -13.03
C ALA A 134 -8.39 12.52 -12.71
N LEU A 135 -7.62 12.52 -11.63
CA LEU A 135 -6.70 13.59 -11.25
C LEU A 135 -5.37 13.54 -12.02
N ASN A 136 -5.16 12.52 -12.85
CA ASN A 136 -3.90 12.28 -13.56
C ASN A 136 -2.67 12.28 -12.61
N PRO A 137 -2.68 11.50 -11.53
CA PRO A 137 -1.62 11.50 -10.55
C PRO A 137 -0.34 10.85 -11.10
N ALA A 138 0.82 11.24 -10.56
CA ALA A 138 2.09 10.55 -10.80
C ALA A 138 2.32 9.39 -9.79
N PHE A 139 1.63 9.47 -8.63
CA PHE A 139 1.85 8.57 -7.51
C PHE A 139 0.53 8.22 -6.81
N ILE A 140 0.33 6.93 -6.52
CA ILE A 140 -0.87 6.45 -5.83
C ILE A 140 -0.50 5.63 -4.60
N VAL A 141 -1.09 5.97 -3.45
CA VAL A 141 -1.07 5.14 -2.25
C VAL A 141 -2.30 4.23 -2.27
N CYS A 142 -2.09 2.93 -2.34
CA CYS A 142 -3.12 1.90 -2.31
C CYS A 142 -3.15 1.29 -0.91
N ASP A 143 -4.11 1.68 -0.07
CA ASP A 143 -4.21 1.20 1.30
C ASP A 143 -5.24 0.09 1.41
N GLU A 144 -4.76 -1.16 1.48
CA GLU A 144 -5.56 -2.39 1.61
C GLU A 144 -6.72 -2.53 0.60
N ILE A 145 -6.54 -2.05 -0.62
CA ILE A 145 -7.59 -1.89 -1.64
C ILE A 145 -8.27 -3.19 -2.09
N VAL A 146 -7.76 -4.35 -1.70
CA VAL A 146 -8.31 -5.66 -2.06
C VAL A 146 -8.77 -6.48 -0.86
N SER A 147 -8.54 -6.03 0.38
CA SER A 147 -8.74 -6.82 1.60
C SER A 147 -10.19 -7.25 1.85
N ALA A 148 -11.16 -6.45 1.40
CA ALA A 148 -12.59 -6.71 1.56
C ALA A 148 -13.23 -7.43 0.35
N LEU A 149 -12.43 -7.93 -0.59
CA LEU A 149 -12.90 -8.53 -1.84
C LEU A 149 -12.63 -10.04 -1.89
N ASP A 150 -13.47 -10.78 -2.63
CA ASP A 150 -13.24 -12.20 -2.93
C ASP A 150 -11.93 -12.40 -3.69
N VAL A 151 -11.26 -13.55 -3.51
CA VAL A 151 -9.98 -13.89 -4.14
C VAL A 151 -9.97 -13.69 -5.65
N SER A 152 -11.05 -14.05 -6.35
CA SER A 152 -11.17 -13.88 -7.80
C SER A 152 -11.23 -12.40 -8.21
N ILE A 153 -11.93 -11.59 -7.43
CA ILE A 153 -12.02 -10.13 -7.65
C ILE A 153 -10.71 -9.45 -7.27
N GLN A 154 -10.05 -9.89 -6.20
CA GLN A 154 -8.70 -9.41 -5.85
C GLN A 154 -7.73 -9.57 -7.02
N ALA A 155 -7.66 -10.76 -7.63
CA ALA A 155 -6.79 -11.01 -8.78
C ALA A 155 -7.11 -10.08 -9.97
N GLN A 156 -8.40 -9.80 -10.22
CA GLN A 156 -8.81 -8.87 -11.26
C GLN A 156 -8.39 -7.41 -10.97
N ILE A 157 -8.51 -6.95 -9.72
CA ILE A 157 -8.09 -5.60 -9.32
C ILE A 157 -6.56 -5.47 -9.39
N VAL A 158 -5.81 -6.49 -8.94
CA VAL A 158 -4.34 -6.52 -9.06
C VAL A 158 -3.91 -6.46 -10.52
N GLY A 159 -4.49 -7.29 -11.38
CA GLY A 159 -4.21 -7.25 -12.82
C GLY A 159 -4.58 -5.91 -13.47
N LEU A 160 -5.67 -5.29 -13.04
CA LEU A 160 -6.06 -3.93 -13.46
C LEU A 160 -5.00 -2.90 -13.06
N MET A 161 -4.53 -2.91 -11.79
CA MET A 161 -3.53 -1.97 -11.30
C MET A 161 -2.18 -2.11 -12.03
N MET A 162 -1.75 -3.35 -12.29
CA MET A 162 -0.52 -3.63 -13.06
C MET A 162 -0.63 -3.07 -14.49
N ARG A 163 -1.75 -3.31 -15.17
CA ARG A 163 -1.99 -2.79 -16.51
C ARG A 163 -1.98 -1.26 -16.54
N ILE A 164 -2.71 -0.63 -15.64
CA ILE A 164 -2.78 0.84 -15.54
C ILE A 164 -1.40 1.43 -15.22
N GLN A 165 -0.61 0.78 -14.35
CA GLN A 165 0.76 1.19 -14.04
C GLN A 165 1.64 1.23 -15.31
N GLN A 166 1.57 0.18 -16.11
CA GLN A 166 2.34 0.10 -17.36
C GLN A 166 1.87 1.12 -18.41
N GLU A 167 0.55 1.29 -18.55
CA GLU A 167 -0.04 2.22 -19.54
C GLU A 167 0.24 3.69 -19.20
N LEU A 168 0.24 4.06 -17.91
CA LEU A 168 0.33 5.45 -17.44
C LEU A 168 1.66 5.81 -16.76
N GLY A 169 2.57 4.85 -16.57
CA GLY A 169 3.85 5.07 -15.90
C GLY A 169 3.73 5.43 -14.42
N LEU A 170 2.69 4.92 -13.74
CA LEU A 170 2.37 5.26 -12.36
C LEU A 170 3.35 4.63 -11.36
N THR A 171 3.56 5.33 -10.26
CA THR A 171 4.32 4.84 -9.12
C THR A 171 3.37 4.53 -7.96
N TYR A 172 3.57 3.39 -7.28
CA TYR A 172 2.68 2.96 -6.19
C TYR A 172 3.40 2.77 -4.87
N ILE A 173 2.71 3.09 -3.76
CA ILE A 173 2.83 2.36 -2.50
C ILE A 173 1.63 1.44 -2.41
N PHE A 174 1.87 0.14 -2.25
CA PHE A 174 0.83 -0.86 -2.06
C PHE A 174 0.89 -1.42 -0.65
N ILE A 175 -0.05 -1.02 0.20
CA ILE A 175 -0.18 -1.49 1.57
C ILE A 175 -1.13 -2.69 1.57
N GLY A 176 -0.67 -3.80 2.13
CA GLY A 176 -1.47 -5.02 2.22
C GLY A 176 -1.02 -5.93 3.35
N HIS A 177 -1.89 -6.87 3.71
CA HIS A 177 -1.57 -7.97 4.62
C HIS A 177 -1.43 -9.31 3.88
N ASP A 178 -1.92 -9.40 2.63
CA ASP A 178 -1.75 -10.59 1.80
C ASP A 178 -0.42 -10.51 1.03
N LEU A 179 0.53 -11.30 1.51
CA LEU A 179 1.86 -11.41 0.92
C LEU A 179 1.83 -11.90 -0.53
N SER A 180 0.86 -12.76 -0.90
CA SER A 180 0.76 -13.28 -2.27
C SER A 180 0.39 -12.18 -3.25
N VAL A 181 -0.53 -11.30 -2.87
CA VAL A 181 -0.92 -10.12 -3.67
C VAL A 181 0.26 -9.16 -3.81
N VAL A 182 0.92 -8.82 -2.68
CA VAL A 182 2.05 -7.89 -2.65
C VAL A 182 3.20 -8.40 -3.51
N ARG A 183 3.49 -9.70 -3.48
CA ARG A 183 4.53 -10.31 -4.32
C ARG A 183 4.34 -10.03 -5.82
N HIS A 184 3.10 -10.12 -6.31
CA HIS A 184 2.82 -9.97 -7.74
C HIS A 184 2.90 -8.52 -8.23
N LEU A 185 2.61 -7.55 -7.36
CA LEU A 185 2.50 -6.15 -7.73
C LEU A 185 3.79 -5.36 -7.46
N SER A 186 4.61 -5.81 -6.50
CA SER A 186 5.69 -4.99 -5.93
C SER A 186 7.06 -5.32 -6.53
N ASN A 187 7.84 -4.29 -6.82
CA ASN A 187 9.26 -4.40 -7.17
C ASN A 187 10.11 -4.59 -5.91
N GLN A 188 9.78 -3.83 -4.87
CA GLN A 188 10.40 -3.91 -3.55
C GLN A 188 9.33 -4.11 -2.48
N VAL A 189 9.69 -4.80 -1.40
CA VAL A 189 8.79 -5.04 -0.27
C VAL A 189 9.46 -4.63 1.02
N ALA A 190 8.75 -3.83 1.81
CA ALA A 190 9.12 -3.42 3.16
C ALA A 190 8.23 -4.14 4.18
N VAL A 191 8.83 -4.89 5.08
CA VAL A 191 8.15 -5.60 6.17
C VAL A 191 8.15 -4.72 7.40
N MET A 192 6.97 -4.40 7.93
CA MET A 192 6.78 -3.46 9.02
C MET A 192 6.21 -4.14 10.26
N TYR A 193 6.82 -3.86 11.42
CA TYR A 193 6.37 -4.34 12.73
C TYR A 193 6.47 -3.22 13.76
N LEU A 194 5.37 -2.93 14.46
CA LEU A 194 5.28 -1.90 15.52
C LEU A 194 5.98 -0.57 15.14
N GLY A 195 5.64 -0.01 13.98
CA GLY A 195 6.16 1.28 13.53
C GLY A 195 7.57 1.26 12.94
N LYS A 196 8.25 0.11 12.88
CA LYS A 196 9.61 -0.04 12.36
C LYS A 196 9.66 -0.96 11.14
N PHE A 197 10.54 -0.64 10.19
CA PHE A 197 10.87 -1.57 9.11
C PHE A 197 11.87 -2.61 9.62
N MET A 198 11.47 -3.88 9.54
CA MET A 198 12.29 -5.02 9.94
C MET A 198 13.17 -5.52 8.79
N GLU A 199 12.64 -5.48 7.58
CA GLU A 199 13.31 -5.94 6.36
C GLU A 199 12.79 -5.17 5.15
N LEU A 200 13.67 -4.84 4.19
CA LEU A 200 13.33 -4.21 2.92
C LEU A 200 14.28 -4.73 1.85
N THR A 201 13.73 -5.31 0.79
CA THR A 201 14.49 -5.84 -0.34
C THR A 201 13.62 -5.97 -1.58
N SER A 202 14.16 -6.51 -2.68
CA SER A 202 13.36 -6.85 -3.85
C SER A 202 12.29 -7.89 -3.52
N SER A 203 11.17 -7.86 -4.24
CA SER A 203 10.08 -8.82 -4.01
C SER A 203 10.60 -10.26 -4.10
N ASP A 204 11.31 -10.61 -5.16
CA ASP A 204 11.81 -11.98 -5.34
C ASP A 204 12.71 -12.43 -4.19
N GLU A 205 13.68 -11.60 -3.81
CA GLU A 205 14.63 -11.95 -2.75
C GLU A 205 13.95 -12.10 -1.39
N LEU A 206 12.95 -11.28 -1.08
CA LEU A 206 12.20 -11.41 0.17
C LEU A 206 11.54 -12.78 0.31
N TYR A 207 10.96 -13.31 -0.77
CA TYR A 207 10.26 -14.60 -0.74
C TYR A 207 11.20 -15.80 -0.88
N GLU A 208 12.34 -15.65 -1.54
CA GLU A 208 13.32 -16.71 -1.71
C GLU A 208 14.24 -16.83 -0.49
N LYS A 209 14.67 -15.70 0.08
CA LYS A 209 15.66 -15.64 1.15
C LYS A 209 15.30 -14.60 2.22
N PRO A 210 14.20 -14.78 2.95
CA PRO A 210 13.86 -13.89 4.06
C PRO A 210 14.89 -14.02 5.18
N LEU A 211 15.42 -12.89 5.64
CA LEU A 211 16.48 -12.87 6.64
C LEU A 211 15.97 -12.57 8.05
N HIS A 212 15.01 -11.66 8.19
CA HIS A 212 14.47 -11.34 9.51
C HIS A 212 13.52 -12.43 10.02
N PRO A 213 13.62 -12.90 11.28
CA PRO A 213 12.75 -13.97 11.82
C PRO A 213 11.24 -13.67 11.72
N TYR A 214 10.83 -12.40 11.81
CA TYR A 214 9.44 -12.00 11.62
C TYR A 214 8.99 -12.20 10.16
N THR A 215 9.83 -11.83 9.20
CA THR A 215 9.55 -12.04 7.76
C THR A 215 9.43 -13.52 7.43
N GLN A 216 10.32 -14.35 7.98
CA GLN A 216 10.27 -15.81 7.84
C GLN A 216 8.93 -16.37 8.35
N ALA A 217 8.48 -15.91 9.53
CA ALA A 217 7.20 -16.32 10.08
C ALA A 217 6.02 -15.88 9.21
N LEU A 218 5.99 -14.61 8.76
CA LEU A 218 4.94 -14.10 7.88
C LEU A 218 4.86 -14.89 6.56
N ILE A 219 6.00 -15.13 5.90
CA ILE A 219 6.06 -15.89 4.65
C ILE A 219 5.66 -17.34 4.90
N SER A 220 6.05 -17.94 6.03
CA SER A 220 5.67 -19.32 6.37
C SER A 220 4.16 -19.48 6.57
N ALA A 221 3.46 -18.44 6.99
CA ALA A 221 2.03 -18.43 7.21
C ALA A 221 1.22 -18.18 5.91
N ALA A 222 1.86 -17.59 4.88
CA ALA A 222 1.19 -17.31 3.61
C ALA A 222 0.86 -18.60 2.87
N PRO A 223 -0.39 -18.78 2.37
CA PRO A 223 -0.77 -19.97 1.63
C PRO A 223 -0.06 -20.03 0.28
N ILE A 224 0.40 -21.23 -0.09
CA ILE A 224 1.00 -21.48 -1.41
C ILE A 224 -0.06 -22.12 -2.32
N PRO A 225 -0.21 -21.68 -3.58
CA PRO A 225 -1.19 -22.25 -4.52
C PRO A 225 -0.84 -23.65 -5.02
N LYS A 226 -0.11 -24.44 -4.21
CA LYS A 226 0.24 -25.85 -4.43
C LYS A 226 -0.09 -26.65 -3.16
N PRO A 227 -1.30 -27.23 -3.04
CA PRO A 227 -1.78 -27.86 -1.80
C PRO A 227 -0.87 -28.95 -1.22
N LYS A 228 -0.20 -29.73 -2.08
CA LYS A 228 0.74 -30.77 -1.63
C LYS A 228 1.99 -30.19 -0.97
N VAL A 229 2.52 -29.10 -1.50
CA VAL A 229 3.68 -28.40 -0.97
C VAL A 229 3.32 -27.63 0.29
N ASP A 230 2.16 -26.96 0.30
CA ASP A 230 1.68 -26.18 1.47
C ASP A 230 1.45 -27.08 2.70
N ARG A 231 0.93 -28.31 2.52
CA ARG A 231 0.73 -29.28 3.61
C ARG A 231 2.03 -29.82 4.22
N GLN A 232 3.12 -29.84 3.46
CA GLN A 232 4.42 -30.34 3.92
C GLN A 232 5.28 -29.24 4.52
N ARG A 233 4.86 -27.98 4.41
CA ARG A 233 5.63 -26.84 4.89
C ARG A 233 5.47 -26.66 6.40
N GLU A 234 6.55 -26.58 7.11
CA GLU A 234 6.56 -26.24 8.53
C GLU A 234 6.20 -24.76 8.72
N ARG A 235 5.07 -24.48 9.35
CA ARG A 235 4.64 -23.13 9.68
C ARG A 235 5.32 -22.64 10.95
N ILE A 236 5.95 -21.48 10.88
CA ILE A 236 6.55 -20.84 12.05
C ILE A 236 5.45 -20.15 12.83
N LEU A 237 5.04 -20.75 13.94
CA LEU A 237 4.05 -20.16 14.83
C LEU A 237 4.70 -19.10 15.70
N LEU A 238 4.22 -17.87 15.60
CA LEU A 238 4.62 -16.79 16.49
C LEU A 238 3.88 -16.94 17.81
N THR A 239 4.62 -17.04 18.90
CA THR A 239 4.09 -17.11 20.26
C THR A 239 4.05 -15.74 20.92
N GLY A 240 3.10 -15.53 21.82
CA GLY A 240 2.92 -14.27 22.54
C GLY A 240 2.07 -13.24 21.78
N GLU A 241 1.59 -12.25 22.52
CA GLU A 241 0.79 -11.15 22.00
C GLU A 241 1.66 -10.08 21.33
N VAL A 242 1.06 -9.34 20.41
CA VAL A 242 1.70 -8.16 19.83
C VAL A 242 1.81 -7.08 20.91
N PRO A 243 3.02 -6.60 21.24
CA PRO A 243 3.18 -5.55 22.25
C PRO A 243 2.42 -4.27 21.88
N SER A 244 2.04 -3.50 22.90
CA SER A 244 1.39 -2.21 22.67
C SER A 244 2.34 -1.23 21.95
N PRO A 245 1.89 -0.56 20.88
CA PRO A 245 2.69 0.47 20.21
C PRO A 245 2.93 1.71 21.07
N ILE A 246 2.15 1.89 22.17
CA ILE A 246 2.31 3.01 23.10
C ILE A 246 3.55 2.77 23.99
N ASN A 247 3.80 1.51 24.39
CA ASN A 247 4.94 1.12 25.21
C ASN A 247 5.71 -0.03 24.52
N PRO A 248 6.43 0.25 23.43
CA PRO A 248 7.18 -0.77 22.72
C PRO A 248 8.36 -1.28 23.57
N PRO A 249 8.89 -2.48 23.29
CA PRO A 249 10.13 -2.95 23.89
C PRO A 249 11.28 -1.94 23.71
N LYS A 250 12.18 -1.85 24.70
CA LYS A 250 13.33 -0.90 24.67
C LYS A 250 14.32 -1.19 23.54
N GLY A 251 14.47 -2.45 23.18
CA GLY A 251 15.39 -2.89 22.13
C GLY A 251 14.65 -3.21 20.83
N CYS A 252 14.89 -4.40 20.27
CA CYS A 252 14.17 -4.87 19.08
C CYS A 252 12.68 -5.02 19.37
N ASN A 253 11.82 -4.36 18.60
CA ASN A 253 10.37 -4.42 18.77
C ASN A 253 9.82 -5.85 18.70
N PHE A 254 10.49 -6.75 17.97
CA PHE A 254 10.09 -8.13 17.80
C PHE A 254 10.66 -9.09 18.87
N CYS A 255 11.52 -8.64 19.80
CA CYS A 255 12.25 -9.49 20.73
C CYS A 255 11.37 -10.37 21.62
N THR A 256 10.15 -9.92 21.96
CA THR A 256 9.20 -10.68 22.81
C THR A 256 8.59 -11.89 22.11
N ARG A 257 8.60 -11.93 20.79
CA ARG A 257 8.03 -13.00 19.94
C ARG A 257 9.09 -13.73 19.13
N CYS A 258 10.35 -13.30 19.23
CA CYS A 258 11.47 -13.87 18.50
C CYS A 258 12.09 -15.05 19.23
N LYS A 259 12.06 -16.25 18.64
CA LYS A 259 12.68 -17.44 19.21
C LYS A 259 14.23 -17.37 19.31
N TYR A 260 14.83 -16.41 18.59
CA TYR A 260 16.27 -16.18 18.59
C TYR A 260 16.70 -14.95 19.40
N ALA A 261 15.78 -14.37 20.20
CA ALA A 261 16.06 -13.15 20.96
C ALA A 261 17.20 -13.37 21.97
N THR A 262 18.20 -12.50 21.91
CA THR A 262 19.32 -12.43 22.87
C THR A 262 19.13 -11.26 23.83
N GLU A 263 20.01 -11.12 24.84
CA GLU A 263 19.98 -9.99 25.75
C GLU A 263 20.18 -8.66 25.01
N ARG A 264 21.04 -8.63 24.00
CA ARG A 264 21.23 -7.47 23.12
C ARG A 264 19.93 -7.05 22.44
N CYS A 265 19.11 -8.00 21.99
CA CYS A 265 17.80 -7.71 21.38
C CYS A 265 16.82 -7.07 22.35
N ARG A 266 17.00 -7.25 23.67
CA ARG A 266 16.11 -6.67 24.70
C ARG A 266 16.52 -5.25 25.09
N THR A 267 17.79 -4.89 24.90
CA THR A 267 18.40 -3.63 25.37
C THR A 267 18.73 -2.66 24.26
N GLU A 268 19.06 -3.16 23.05
CA GLU A 268 19.46 -2.34 21.91
C GLU A 268 18.50 -2.47 20.74
N GLU A 269 18.10 -1.33 20.14
CA GLU A 269 17.31 -1.32 18.91
C GLU A 269 18.22 -1.62 17.71
N PRO A 270 17.90 -2.65 16.88
CA PRO A 270 18.65 -2.92 15.65
C PRO A 270 18.35 -1.83 14.61
N ILE A 271 19.38 -1.34 13.96
CA ILE A 271 19.27 -0.34 12.88
C ILE A 271 19.05 -1.08 11.56
N LEU A 272 18.19 -0.56 10.69
CA LEU A 272 18.02 -1.07 9.33
C LEU A 272 19.30 -0.84 8.52
N LYS A 273 20.03 -1.90 8.20
CA LYS A 273 21.31 -1.87 7.48
C LYS A 273 21.30 -2.75 6.24
N ASP A 274 22.03 -2.33 5.20
CA ASP A 274 22.29 -3.17 4.04
C ASP A 274 23.24 -4.31 4.43
N VAL A 275 22.79 -5.53 4.23
CA VAL A 275 23.57 -6.75 4.48
C VAL A 275 24.14 -7.35 3.18
N GLY A 276 24.03 -6.61 2.08
CA GLY A 276 24.53 -6.93 0.76
C GLY A 276 23.44 -6.90 -0.31
N GLY A 277 23.78 -6.37 -1.48
CA GLY A 277 22.88 -6.35 -2.64
C GLY A 277 21.65 -5.41 -2.52
N GLY A 278 21.64 -4.49 -1.57
CA GLY A 278 20.47 -3.63 -1.30
C GLY A 278 19.42 -4.31 -0.38
N HIS A 279 19.76 -5.46 0.20
CA HIS A 279 18.91 -6.15 1.17
C HIS A 279 19.09 -5.54 2.56
N MET A 280 18.12 -4.73 2.99
CA MET A 280 18.14 -4.01 4.24
C MET A 280 17.46 -4.83 5.35
N VAL A 281 18.13 -5.04 6.49
CA VAL A 281 17.59 -5.84 7.61
C VAL A 281 17.90 -5.17 8.95
N ALA A 282 16.89 -5.11 9.84
CA ALA A 282 17.03 -4.63 11.22
C ALA A 282 17.06 -5.81 12.20
N CYS A 283 18.17 -6.58 12.24
CA CYS A 283 18.30 -7.75 13.09
C CYS A 283 19.75 -7.95 13.54
N HIS A 284 19.98 -8.01 14.86
CA HIS A 284 21.31 -8.23 15.43
C HIS A 284 21.92 -9.57 15.02
N MET A 285 21.09 -10.61 14.83
CA MET A 285 21.56 -11.95 14.44
C MET A 285 22.09 -11.99 13.01
N VAL A 286 21.54 -11.13 12.12
CA VAL A 286 21.93 -11.08 10.71
C VAL A 286 23.10 -10.12 10.47
N GLN A 287 23.23 -9.13 11.34
CA GLN A 287 24.25 -8.08 11.21
C GLN A 287 25.60 -8.44 11.86
N GLY A 288 25.62 -9.52 12.67
CA GLY A 288 26.80 -9.99 13.42
C GLY A 288 26.99 -9.25 14.72
#